data_25a061080125430bb06dd897d33b89f0
#
_entry.id   25a061080125430bb06dd897d33b89f0
#
_cell.length_a   1.000
_cell.length_b   1.000
_cell.length_c   1.000
_cell.angle_alpha   90.00
_cell.angle_beta   90.00
_cell.angle_gamma   90.00
#
_symmetry.space_group_name_H-M   'P 1'
#
loop_
_entity.id
_entity.type
_entity.pdbx_description
1 polymer ?
#
loop_
_entity_poly.entity_id
_entity_poly.type
_entity_poly.pdbx_seq_one_letter_code
_entity_poly.pdbx_strand_id
1 'polypeptide(L)'
;MNETRRVRWIVRVGVWLIRALASTWRMETVNGEPLAAARRSGQQVLFALWHGELLPLLWHQRGENVAIVISEHRDGEIIAQIAESLGYSTVRGSSSKGGSRALIGLMREIDAGRDGAITPDGPRGPARVFAPGAVVAAQRTGALIAPIRASASRAWRLKSWDRFLIPKPFARVTVSFGPLTSVVADSPRAAAEHAPRLQAILDAVPGS
;
A
#
# COMPACT_ATOMS: atom_id res chain seq x y z
N MET A 1 -8.75 28.03 -18.27
CA MET A 1 -7.64 27.46 -17.49
C MET A 1 -7.30 26.12 -18.13
N ASN A 2 -6.07 25.98 -18.69
CA ASN A 2 -5.67 24.73 -19.38
C ASN A 2 -5.76 23.52 -18.45
N GLU A 3 -6.20 22.39 -18.97
CA GLU A 3 -6.40 21.12 -18.22
C GLU A 3 -5.20 20.75 -17.35
N THR A 4 -3.99 20.90 -17.87
CA THR A 4 -2.72 20.66 -17.15
C THR A 4 -2.53 21.60 -15.94
N ARG A 5 -2.99 22.85 -15.99
CA ARG A 5 -2.94 23.79 -14.86
C ARG A 5 -3.95 23.41 -13.79
N ARG A 6 -5.14 22.94 -14.19
CA ARG A 6 -6.19 22.47 -13.28
C ARG A 6 -5.74 21.23 -12.49
N VAL A 7 -5.16 20.26 -13.17
CA VAL A 7 -4.64 19.04 -12.53
C VAL A 7 -3.54 19.40 -11.53
N ARG A 8 -2.56 20.18 -11.91
CA ARG A 8 -1.48 20.62 -11.00
C ARG A 8 -2.01 21.38 -9.77
N TRP A 9 -3.05 22.17 -9.93
CA TRP A 9 -3.66 22.89 -8.81
C TRP A 9 -4.38 21.93 -7.87
N ILE A 10 -5.17 20.97 -8.40
CA ILE A 10 -5.84 19.92 -7.62
C ILE A 10 -4.82 19.09 -6.83
N VAL A 11 -3.72 18.69 -7.46
CA VAL A 11 -2.64 17.95 -6.79
C VAL A 11 -2.03 18.76 -5.64
N ARG A 12 -1.67 20.03 -5.89
CA ARG A 12 -1.10 20.91 -4.84
C ARG A 12 -2.03 21.06 -3.65
N VAL A 13 -3.31 21.33 -3.90
CA VAL A 13 -4.33 21.45 -2.85
C VAL A 13 -4.51 20.11 -2.13
N GLY A 14 -4.62 19.00 -2.87
CA GLY A 14 -4.73 17.65 -2.29
C GLY A 14 -3.55 17.30 -1.39
N VAL A 15 -2.32 17.55 -1.84
CA VAL A 15 -1.10 17.34 -1.04
C VAL A 15 -1.12 18.21 0.21
N TRP A 16 -1.48 19.49 0.07
CA TRP A 16 -1.55 20.40 1.22
C TRP A 16 -2.60 19.93 2.23
N LEU A 17 -3.80 19.56 1.79
CA LEU A 17 -4.86 19.04 2.66
C LEU A 17 -4.43 17.76 3.39
N ILE A 18 -3.84 16.80 2.67
CA ILE A 18 -3.33 15.55 3.26
C ILE A 18 -2.25 15.87 4.30
N ARG A 19 -1.28 16.72 3.98
CA ARG A 19 -0.22 17.11 4.91
C ARG A 19 -0.78 17.84 6.13
N ALA A 20 -1.68 18.80 5.94
CA ALA A 20 -2.30 19.55 7.03
C ALA A 20 -3.12 18.64 7.96
N LEU A 21 -3.90 17.72 7.39
CA LEU A 21 -4.67 16.76 8.17
C LEU A 21 -3.76 15.76 8.89
N ALA A 22 -2.87 15.11 8.14
CA ALA A 22 -2.07 14.00 8.65
C ALA A 22 -0.96 14.45 9.61
N SER A 23 -0.49 15.71 9.53
CA SER A 23 0.44 16.27 10.53
C SER A 23 -0.17 16.42 11.92
N THR A 24 -1.50 16.43 12.02
CA THR A 24 -2.20 16.45 13.32
C THR A 24 -2.32 15.08 13.98
N TRP A 25 -2.05 14.00 13.24
CA TRP A 25 -2.21 12.64 13.76
C TRP A 25 -1.08 12.28 14.72
N ARG A 26 -1.45 11.57 15.80
CA ARG A 26 -0.51 10.96 16.72
C ARG A 26 -0.25 9.53 16.25
N MET A 27 0.87 9.35 15.51
CA MET A 27 1.22 8.05 14.94
C MET A 27 1.87 7.15 15.98
N GLU A 28 1.37 5.92 16.08
CA GLU A 28 1.93 4.85 16.91
C GLU A 28 2.24 3.65 16.02
N THR A 29 3.38 3.02 16.24
CA THR A 29 3.80 1.83 15.49
C THR A 29 3.85 0.62 16.42
N VAL A 30 3.22 -0.45 16.02
CA VAL A 30 3.19 -1.73 16.75
C VAL A 30 3.87 -2.81 15.91
N ASN A 31 4.78 -3.57 16.52
CA ASN A 31 5.54 -4.65 15.90
C ASN A 31 6.40 -4.21 14.70
N GLY A 32 6.96 -2.99 14.71
CA GLY A 32 7.79 -2.47 13.62
C GLY A 32 9.25 -2.98 13.59
N GLU A 33 9.75 -3.57 14.67
CA GLU A 33 11.15 -4.03 14.79
C GLU A 33 11.57 -5.06 13.73
N PRO A 34 10.76 -6.09 13.38
CA PRO A 34 11.13 -7.02 12.32
C PRO A 34 11.32 -6.35 10.96
N LEU A 35 10.48 -5.35 10.62
CA LEU A 35 10.63 -4.55 9.40
C LEU A 35 11.94 -3.77 9.42
N ALA A 36 12.23 -3.07 10.54
CA ALA A 36 13.46 -2.30 10.68
C ALA A 36 14.71 -3.21 10.58
N ALA A 37 14.65 -4.42 11.13
CA ALA A 37 15.72 -5.41 11.02
C ALA A 37 15.94 -5.89 9.57
N ALA A 38 14.84 -6.21 8.85
CA ALA A 38 14.89 -6.62 7.45
C ALA A 38 15.51 -5.52 6.58
N ARG A 39 15.10 -4.26 6.74
CA ARG A 39 15.68 -3.12 6.01
C ARG A 39 17.17 -2.92 6.30
N ARG A 40 17.58 -3.05 7.56
CA ARG A 40 19.02 -2.97 7.92
C ARG A 40 19.87 -4.07 7.30
N SER A 41 19.32 -5.25 7.07
CA SER A 41 20.00 -6.35 6.37
C SER A 41 19.95 -6.24 4.84
N GLY A 42 19.32 -5.20 4.27
CA GLY A 42 19.13 -5.04 2.84
C GLY A 42 18.04 -5.92 2.24
N GLN A 43 17.21 -6.55 3.09
CA GLN A 43 16.09 -7.37 2.64
C GLN A 43 14.90 -6.48 2.28
N GLN A 44 14.45 -6.53 1.02
CA GLN A 44 13.25 -5.83 0.56
C GLN A 44 11.99 -6.50 1.13
N VAL A 45 10.98 -5.66 1.35
CA VAL A 45 9.65 -6.12 1.76
C VAL A 45 8.58 -5.73 0.74
N LEU A 46 7.53 -6.51 0.69
CA LEU A 46 6.31 -6.21 -0.02
C LEU A 46 5.17 -6.02 0.99
N PHE A 47 4.81 -4.77 1.22
CA PHE A 47 3.66 -4.45 2.08
C PHE A 47 2.37 -4.95 1.45
N ALA A 48 1.62 -5.76 2.19
CA ALA A 48 0.26 -6.14 1.87
C ALA A 48 -0.70 -5.43 2.82
N LEU A 49 -1.64 -4.67 2.27
CA LEU A 49 -2.57 -3.83 3.03
C LEU A 49 -3.94 -3.77 2.36
N TRP A 50 -4.99 -3.56 3.13
CA TRP A 50 -6.32 -3.35 2.56
C TRP A 50 -6.49 -1.95 1.98
N HIS A 51 -7.14 -1.85 0.83
CA HIS A 51 -7.34 -0.58 0.10
C HIS A 51 -8.02 0.49 0.97
N GLY A 52 -8.97 0.08 1.79
CA GLY A 52 -9.67 0.99 2.69
C GLY A 52 -8.80 1.65 3.77
N GLU A 53 -7.59 1.15 4.02
CA GLU A 53 -6.65 1.69 5.03
C GLU A 53 -5.48 2.47 4.41
N LEU A 54 -5.51 2.73 3.10
CA LEU A 54 -4.41 3.36 2.34
C LEU A 54 -3.93 4.69 2.92
N LEU A 55 -4.83 5.61 3.25
CA LEU A 55 -4.43 6.99 3.58
C LEU A 55 -3.49 7.09 4.79
N PRO A 56 -3.81 6.50 5.97
CA PRO A 56 -2.89 6.53 7.10
C PRO A 56 -1.59 5.75 6.83
N LEU A 57 -1.65 4.66 6.05
CA LEU A 57 -0.47 3.87 5.71
C LEU A 57 0.46 4.59 4.73
N LEU A 58 -0.09 5.29 3.73
CA LEU A 58 0.69 6.19 2.87
C LEU A 58 1.36 7.31 3.67
N TRP A 59 0.70 7.85 4.67
CA TRP A 59 1.33 8.85 5.52
C TRP A 59 2.45 8.26 6.38
N HIS A 60 2.26 7.05 6.91
CA HIS A 60 3.24 6.38 7.75
C HIS A 60 4.51 6.01 6.98
N GLN A 61 4.40 5.44 5.78
CA GLN A 61 5.53 4.97 4.97
C GLN A 61 6.10 6.03 4.00
N ARG A 62 5.71 7.32 4.13
CA ARG A 62 6.23 8.38 3.26
C ARG A 62 7.73 8.56 3.39
N GLY A 63 8.41 8.73 2.28
CA GLY A 63 9.87 8.92 2.24
C GLY A 63 10.71 7.66 2.48
N GLU A 64 10.07 6.49 2.63
CA GLU A 64 10.72 5.21 2.96
C GLU A 64 11.13 4.38 1.72
N ASN A 65 11.31 5.03 0.56
CA ASN A 65 11.72 4.38 -0.69
C ASN A 65 10.81 3.22 -1.12
N VAL A 66 9.48 3.44 -1.07
CA VAL A 66 8.48 2.43 -1.40
C VAL A 66 7.92 2.67 -2.80
N ALA A 67 7.79 1.60 -3.60
CA ALA A 67 7.09 1.59 -4.88
C ALA A 67 5.65 1.10 -4.70
N ILE A 68 4.69 1.79 -5.33
CA ILE A 68 3.26 1.45 -5.27
C ILE A 68 2.65 1.32 -6.67
N VAL A 69 1.63 0.47 -6.79
CA VAL A 69 0.86 0.32 -8.03
C VAL A 69 -0.33 1.28 -8.01
N ILE A 70 -0.47 2.08 -9.06
CA ILE A 70 -1.58 3.02 -9.23
C ILE A 70 -2.27 2.80 -10.58
N SER A 71 -3.60 2.90 -10.59
CA SER A 71 -4.42 2.75 -11.79
C SER A 71 -4.04 3.73 -12.91
N GLU A 72 -4.12 3.28 -14.18
CA GLU A 72 -3.93 4.12 -15.37
C GLU A 72 -5.09 5.08 -15.67
N HIS A 73 -6.22 4.99 -14.93
CA HIS A 73 -7.33 5.88 -15.12
C HIS A 73 -6.97 7.33 -14.75
N ARG A 74 -7.75 8.28 -15.26
CA ARG A 74 -7.51 9.73 -15.07
C ARG A 74 -7.39 10.14 -13.58
N ASP A 75 -8.21 9.56 -12.72
CA ASP A 75 -8.12 9.83 -11.27
C ASP A 75 -6.83 9.26 -10.68
N GLY A 76 -6.32 8.15 -11.23
CA GLY A 76 -5.04 7.58 -10.87
C GLY A 76 -3.85 8.50 -11.15
N GLU A 77 -3.93 9.39 -12.16
CA GLU A 77 -2.87 10.37 -12.43
C GLU A 77 -2.73 11.38 -11.27
N ILE A 78 -3.84 11.85 -10.74
CA ILE A 78 -3.85 12.76 -9.58
C ILE A 78 -3.27 12.05 -8.35
N ILE A 79 -3.70 10.82 -8.11
CA ILE A 79 -3.22 10.01 -6.98
C ILE A 79 -1.72 9.71 -7.11
N ALA A 80 -1.22 9.41 -8.32
CA ALA A 80 0.20 9.18 -8.56
C ALA A 80 1.04 10.41 -8.20
N GLN A 81 0.67 11.58 -8.70
CA GLN A 81 1.38 12.82 -8.39
C GLN A 81 1.34 13.17 -6.89
N ILE A 82 0.23 12.87 -6.20
CA ILE A 82 0.15 13.01 -4.74
C ILE A 82 1.12 12.06 -4.05
N ALA A 83 1.12 10.79 -4.43
CA ALA A 83 2.02 9.78 -3.86
C ALA A 83 3.50 10.11 -4.10
N GLU A 84 3.86 10.51 -5.33
CA GLU A 84 5.21 10.97 -5.68
C GLU A 84 5.66 12.16 -4.83
N SER A 85 4.75 13.10 -4.55
CA SER A 85 5.04 14.23 -3.65
C SER A 85 5.26 13.84 -2.19
N LEU A 86 4.83 12.63 -1.81
CA LEU A 86 5.09 12.01 -0.50
C LEU A 86 6.31 11.09 -0.50
N GLY A 87 7.04 11.00 -1.63
CA GLY A 87 8.28 10.25 -1.75
C GLY A 87 8.12 8.80 -2.22
N TYR A 88 6.99 8.45 -2.82
CA TYR A 88 6.77 7.13 -3.42
C TYR A 88 7.25 7.05 -4.86
N SER A 89 7.73 5.88 -5.28
CA SER A 89 7.83 5.52 -6.70
C SER A 89 6.48 4.95 -7.16
N THR A 90 6.01 5.33 -8.35
CA THR A 90 4.70 4.90 -8.84
C THR A 90 4.83 4.02 -10.08
N VAL A 91 4.20 2.85 -10.05
CA VAL A 91 4.06 1.94 -11.18
C VAL A 91 2.62 2.03 -11.69
N ARG A 92 2.46 2.28 -13.01
CA ARG A 92 1.14 2.46 -13.61
C ARG A 92 0.54 1.14 -14.08
N GLY A 93 -0.71 0.89 -13.72
CA GLY A 93 -1.48 -0.28 -14.12
C GLY A 93 -2.54 -0.67 -13.11
N SER A 94 -3.45 -1.57 -13.48
CA SER A 94 -4.49 -2.06 -12.55
C SER A 94 -4.87 -3.50 -12.89
N SER A 95 -5.48 -4.20 -11.93
CA SER A 95 -5.94 -5.59 -12.05
C SER A 95 -6.94 -5.86 -13.19
N SER A 96 -7.59 -4.82 -13.75
CA SER A 96 -8.62 -4.97 -14.77
C SER A 96 -8.12 -4.84 -16.22
N LYS A 97 -7.06 -4.07 -16.46
CA LYS A 97 -6.33 -4.01 -17.75
C LYS A 97 -4.88 -3.66 -17.45
N GLY A 98 -3.97 -4.60 -17.72
CA GLY A 98 -2.55 -4.37 -17.45
C GLY A 98 -2.08 -4.75 -16.04
N GLY A 99 -2.85 -5.49 -15.25
CA GLY A 99 -2.46 -5.93 -13.91
C GLY A 99 -1.16 -6.73 -13.88
N SER A 100 -0.98 -7.61 -14.86
CA SER A 100 0.30 -8.33 -15.02
C SER A 100 1.46 -7.39 -15.34
N ARG A 101 1.24 -6.36 -16.16
CA ARG A 101 2.26 -5.35 -16.47
C ARG A 101 2.64 -4.52 -15.25
N ALA A 102 1.64 -4.09 -14.47
CA ALA A 102 1.86 -3.35 -13.24
C ALA A 102 2.60 -4.20 -12.20
N LEU A 103 2.24 -5.48 -12.08
CA LEU A 103 2.93 -6.40 -11.19
C LEU A 103 4.40 -6.60 -11.60
N ILE A 104 4.67 -6.76 -12.90
CA ILE A 104 6.05 -6.83 -13.44
C ILE A 104 6.80 -5.53 -13.13
N GLY A 105 6.16 -4.38 -13.29
CA GLY A 105 6.74 -3.08 -12.95
C GLY A 105 7.10 -3.00 -11.47
N LEU A 106 6.20 -3.42 -10.59
CA LEU A 106 6.46 -3.46 -9.14
C LEU A 106 7.62 -4.39 -8.78
N MET A 107 7.67 -5.58 -9.39
CA MET A 107 8.80 -6.52 -9.19
C MET A 107 10.14 -5.90 -9.60
N ARG A 108 10.19 -5.17 -10.72
CA ARG A 108 11.42 -4.45 -11.15
C ARG A 108 11.85 -3.37 -10.14
N GLU A 109 10.91 -2.66 -9.54
CA GLU A 109 11.21 -1.69 -8.49
C GLU A 109 11.79 -2.38 -7.23
N ILE A 110 11.24 -3.54 -6.86
CA ILE A 110 11.74 -4.35 -5.75
C ILE A 110 13.15 -4.87 -6.07
N ASP A 111 13.38 -5.42 -7.26
CA ASP A 111 14.70 -5.89 -7.70
C ASP A 111 15.73 -4.75 -7.76
N ALA A 112 15.28 -3.50 -7.95
CA ALA A 112 16.10 -2.29 -7.89
C ALA A 112 16.39 -1.80 -6.46
N GLY A 113 15.98 -2.54 -5.42
CA GLY A 113 16.27 -2.26 -4.01
C GLY A 113 15.23 -1.37 -3.32
N ARG A 114 14.03 -1.21 -3.90
CA ARG A 114 12.90 -0.55 -3.22
C ARG A 114 12.03 -1.55 -2.50
N ASP A 115 11.37 -1.10 -1.44
CA ASP A 115 10.22 -1.85 -0.92
C ASP A 115 9.04 -1.71 -1.88
N GLY A 116 8.17 -2.71 -1.91
CA GLY A 116 6.92 -2.64 -2.66
C GLY A 116 5.70 -2.47 -1.75
N ALA A 117 4.61 -1.93 -2.29
CA ALA A 117 3.32 -2.01 -1.60
C ALA A 117 2.19 -2.31 -2.59
N ILE A 118 1.29 -3.17 -2.17
CA ILE A 118 0.15 -3.61 -2.97
C ILE A 118 -1.10 -3.75 -2.09
N THR A 119 -2.25 -3.38 -2.64
CA THR A 119 -3.56 -3.68 -2.08
C THR A 119 -4.10 -4.95 -2.73
N PRO A 120 -4.07 -6.11 -2.04
CA PRO A 120 -4.47 -7.38 -2.67
C PRO A 120 -5.96 -7.44 -3.02
N ASP A 121 -6.81 -6.62 -2.38
CA ASP A 121 -8.22 -6.46 -2.75
C ASP A 121 -8.44 -5.54 -3.97
N GLY A 122 -7.38 -4.91 -4.47
CA GLY A 122 -7.40 -4.10 -5.68
C GLY A 122 -8.30 -2.85 -5.60
N PRO A 123 -8.37 -2.05 -6.67
CA PRO A 123 -9.10 -0.77 -6.67
C PRO A 123 -10.63 -0.92 -6.84
N ARG A 124 -11.13 -2.12 -7.09
CA ARG A 124 -12.56 -2.39 -7.33
C ARG A 124 -13.16 -3.39 -6.36
N GLY A 125 -12.33 -3.97 -5.48
CA GLY A 125 -12.76 -5.00 -4.57
C GLY A 125 -13.03 -6.38 -5.23
N PRO A 126 -13.70 -7.26 -4.54
CA PRO A 126 -14.39 -7.04 -3.26
C PRO A 126 -13.42 -6.79 -2.10
N ALA A 127 -13.88 -6.01 -1.10
CA ALA A 127 -13.07 -5.66 0.05
C ALA A 127 -12.57 -6.89 0.80
N ARG A 128 -11.29 -6.84 1.22
CA ARG A 128 -10.66 -7.89 2.03
C ARG A 128 -10.65 -9.28 1.36
N VAL A 129 -10.53 -9.32 0.05
CA VAL A 129 -10.25 -10.55 -0.70
C VAL A 129 -8.84 -10.47 -1.25
N PHE A 130 -7.99 -11.39 -0.80
CA PHE A 130 -6.57 -11.38 -1.12
C PHE A 130 -6.30 -12.00 -2.49
N ALA A 131 -6.13 -11.18 -3.52
CA ALA A 131 -5.71 -11.64 -4.83
C ALA A 131 -4.24 -12.12 -4.82
N PRO A 132 -3.90 -13.18 -5.58
CA PRO A 132 -2.60 -13.83 -5.51
C PRO A 132 -1.42 -13.02 -6.04
N GLY A 133 -1.66 -11.86 -6.65
CA GLY A 133 -0.59 -11.04 -7.25
C GLY A 133 0.53 -10.66 -6.29
N ALA A 134 0.20 -10.33 -5.03
CA ALA A 134 1.20 -10.02 -4.00
C ALA A 134 2.10 -11.24 -3.71
N VAL A 135 1.48 -12.43 -3.65
CA VAL A 135 2.19 -13.69 -3.35
C VAL A 135 3.16 -14.04 -4.48
N VAL A 136 2.70 -13.92 -5.72
CA VAL A 136 3.52 -14.16 -6.91
C VAL A 136 4.68 -13.16 -7.00
N ALA A 137 4.44 -11.89 -6.70
CA ALA A 137 5.50 -10.88 -6.69
C ALA A 137 6.57 -11.20 -5.63
N ALA A 138 6.16 -11.54 -4.41
CA ALA A 138 7.07 -11.90 -3.34
C ALA A 138 7.90 -13.15 -3.68
N GLN A 139 7.26 -14.20 -4.23
CA GLN A 139 7.94 -15.42 -4.66
C GLN A 139 9.01 -15.13 -5.74
N ARG A 140 8.70 -14.23 -6.69
CA ARG A 140 9.59 -13.93 -7.83
C ARG A 140 10.77 -13.03 -7.44
N THR A 141 10.59 -12.13 -6.49
CA THR A 141 11.60 -11.16 -6.06
C THR A 141 12.36 -11.58 -4.81
N GLY A 142 11.87 -12.59 -4.08
CA GLY A 142 12.40 -12.95 -2.76
C GLY A 142 12.08 -11.93 -1.66
N ALA A 143 11.25 -10.92 -1.93
CA ALA A 143 10.81 -9.97 -0.92
C ALA A 143 9.93 -10.64 0.14
N LEU A 144 10.10 -10.23 1.40
CA LEU A 144 9.23 -10.71 2.48
C LEU A 144 7.88 -9.98 2.41
N ILE A 145 6.78 -10.72 2.48
CA ILE A 145 5.47 -10.09 2.64
C ILE A 145 5.38 -9.52 4.05
N ALA A 146 5.10 -8.23 4.13
CA ALA A 146 4.89 -7.48 5.36
C ALA A 146 3.41 -7.07 5.46
N PRO A 147 2.56 -7.85 6.17
CA PRO A 147 1.19 -7.46 6.43
C PRO A 147 1.17 -6.19 7.27
N ILE A 148 0.43 -5.18 6.83
CA ILE A 148 0.35 -3.90 7.53
C ILE A 148 -1.09 -3.42 7.59
N ARG A 149 -1.55 -2.99 8.75
CA ARG A 149 -2.89 -2.48 9.00
C ARG A 149 -2.84 -1.13 9.72
N ALA A 150 -3.91 -0.36 9.58
CA ALA A 150 -4.07 0.88 10.32
C ALA A 150 -5.41 0.95 11.03
N SER A 151 -5.41 1.49 12.24
CA SER A 151 -6.61 1.89 12.96
C SER A 151 -6.52 3.33 13.43
N ALA A 152 -7.66 3.94 13.73
CA ALA A 152 -7.71 5.30 14.25
C ALA A 152 -8.75 5.41 15.36
N SER A 153 -8.40 6.12 16.44
CA SER A 153 -9.30 6.35 17.59
C SER A 153 -10.59 7.11 17.21
N ARG A 154 -10.51 7.95 16.16
CA ARG A 154 -11.64 8.67 15.55
C ARG A 154 -11.40 8.79 14.04
N ALA A 155 -12.40 8.43 13.24
CA ALA A 155 -12.29 8.47 11.79
C ALA A 155 -13.62 8.78 11.12
N TRP A 156 -13.53 9.28 9.89
CA TRP A 156 -14.61 9.18 8.93
C TRP A 156 -14.41 7.90 8.12
N ARG A 157 -15.49 7.19 7.82
CA ARG A 157 -15.51 6.07 6.89
C ARG A 157 -16.41 6.41 5.73
N LEU A 158 -15.87 6.36 4.52
CA LEU A 158 -16.65 6.63 3.33
C LEU A 158 -17.66 5.50 3.08
N LYS A 159 -18.75 5.84 2.42
CA LYS A 159 -19.76 4.86 1.95
C LYS A 159 -19.32 4.25 0.62
N SER A 160 -18.03 3.85 0.53
CA SER A 160 -17.44 3.16 -0.62
C SER A 160 -17.37 1.65 -0.36
N TRP A 161 -17.08 0.87 -1.40
CA TRP A 161 -16.94 -0.59 -1.31
C TRP A 161 -15.88 -1.02 -0.27
N ASP A 162 -14.81 -0.23 -0.12
CA ASP A 162 -13.67 -0.46 0.77
C ASP A 162 -13.81 0.21 2.15
N ARG A 163 -14.87 0.99 2.37
CA ARG A 163 -15.10 1.77 3.59
C ARG A 163 -13.88 2.63 3.97
N PHE A 164 -13.34 3.36 3.00
CA PHE A 164 -12.09 4.11 3.08
C PHE A 164 -11.97 4.92 4.39
N LEU A 165 -10.85 4.70 5.08
CA LEU A 165 -10.55 5.26 6.39
C LEU A 165 -9.87 6.62 6.26
N ILE A 166 -10.49 7.66 6.82
CA ILE A 166 -9.90 8.99 6.95
C ILE A 166 -9.84 9.34 8.45
N PRO A 167 -8.67 9.22 9.09
CA PRO A 167 -8.54 9.62 10.49
C PRO A 167 -8.88 11.10 10.67
N LYS A 168 -9.65 11.42 11.72
CA LYS A 168 -10.00 12.82 12.04
C LYS A 168 -8.78 13.59 12.55
N PRO A 169 -8.81 14.94 12.53
CA PRO A 169 -7.76 15.74 13.15
C PRO A 169 -7.50 15.30 14.60
N PHE A 170 -6.22 15.28 14.99
CA PHE A 170 -5.73 14.89 16.32
C PHE A 170 -6.08 13.46 16.75
N ALA A 171 -6.48 12.59 15.81
CA ALA A 171 -6.69 11.17 16.12
C ALA A 171 -5.36 10.49 16.45
N ARG A 172 -5.42 9.53 17.38
CA ARG A 172 -4.36 8.52 17.51
C ARG A 172 -4.52 7.53 16.37
N VAL A 173 -3.48 7.34 15.59
CA VAL A 173 -3.43 6.40 14.45
C VAL A 173 -2.39 5.35 14.77
N THR A 174 -2.84 4.11 14.92
CA THR A 174 -1.97 2.98 15.19
C THR A 174 -1.73 2.22 13.90
N VAL A 175 -0.46 2.04 13.54
CA VAL A 175 0.00 1.22 12.43
C VAL A 175 0.60 -0.06 12.99
N SER A 176 -0.02 -1.19 12.66
CA SER A 176 0.37 -2.50 13.15
C SER A 176 0.95 -3.35 12.05
N PHE A 177 2.09 -3.98 12.31
CA PHE A 177 2.74 -4.92 11.41
C PHE A 177 2.45 -6.35 11.85
N GLY A 178 2.14 -7.22 10.88
CA GLY A 178 2.10 -8.66 11.06
C GLY A 178 3.48 -9.30 10.90
N PRO A 179 3.57 -10.62 11.07
CA PRO A 179 4.83 -11.34 10.88
C PRO A 179 5.30 -11.25 9.43
N LEU A 180 6.59 -10.93 9.25
CA LEU A 180 7.22 -11.00 7.93
C LEU A 180 7.20 -12.45 7.44
N THR A 181 6.71 -12.65 6.24
CA THR A 181 6.46 -13.99 5.69
C THR A 181 7.18 -14.16 4.35
N SER A 182 8.08 -15.13 4.28
CA SER A 182 8.67 -15.57 3.01
C SER A 182 7.68 -16.44 2.23
N VAL A 183 7.75 -16.36 0.90
CA VAL A 183 7.01 -17.24 -0.01
C VAL A 183 7.99 -18.10 -0.78
N VAL A 184 8.02 -19.39 -0.44
CA VAL A 184 8.81 -20.39 -1.16
C VAL A 184 7.85 -21.28 -1.94
N ALA A 185 7.99 -21.30 -3.26
CA ALA A 185 7.18 -22.14 -4.14
C ALA A 185 7.91 -22.35 -5.48
N ASP A 186 7.71 -23.52 -6.08
CA ASP A 186 8.39 -23.93 -7.31
C ASP A 186 7.83 -23.24 -8.58
N SER A 187 6.66 -22.64 -8.46
CA SER A 187 5.99 -21.94 -9.56
C SER A 187 5.08 -20.81 -9.08
N PRO A 188 4.77 -19.82 -9.95
CA PRO A 188 3.78 -18.79 -9.63
C PRO A 188 2.39 -19.35 -9.29
N ARG A 189 2.02 -20.49 -9.87
CA ARG A 189 0.75 -21.17 -9.56
C ARG A 189 0.76 -21.73 -8.14
N ALA A 190 1.81 -22.43 -7.76
CA ALA A 190 1.98 -22.93 -6.40
C ALA A 190 2.08 -21.77 -5.39
N ALA A 191 2.78 -20.70 -5.73
CA ALA A 191 2.81 -19.49 -4.91
C ALA A 191 1.40 -18.93 -4.66
N ALA A 192 0.58 -18.84 -5.70
CA ALA A 192 -0.79 -18.30 -5.61
C ALA A 192 -1.67 -19.03 -4.58
N GLU A 193 -1.42 -20.32 -4.32
CA GLU A 193 -2.12 -21.14 -3.33
C GLU A 193 -1.90 -20.68 -1.88
N HIS A 194 -0.88 -19.86 -1.63
CA HIS A 194 -0.64 -19.26 -0.32
C HIS A 194 -1.55 -18.03 -0.03
N ALA A 195 -2.30 -17.52 -1.00
CA ALA A 195 -3.13 -16.32 -0.82
C ALA A 195 -4.13 -16.42 0.36
N PRO A 196 -4.87 -17.53 0.57
CA PRO A 196 -5.78 -17.63 1.70
C PRO A 196 -5.06 -17.59 3.07
N ARG A 197 -3.87 -18.19 3.16
CA ARG A 197 -3.04 -18.12 4.38
C ARG A 197 -2.60 -16.68 4.65
N LEU A 198 -2.16 -15.96 3.63
CA LEU A 198 -1.72 -14.57 3.78
C LEU A 198 -2.89 -13.62 4.08
N GLN A 199 -4.07 -13.90 3.54
CA GLN A 199 -5.29 -13.21 3.94
C GLN A 199 -5.55 -13.37 5.43
N ALA A 200 -5.52 -14.60 5.93
CA ALA A 200 -5.72 -14.87 7.36
C ALA A 200 -4.69 -14.15 8.24
N ILE A 201 -3.42 -14.11 7.82
CA ILE A 201 -2.37 -13.38 8.53
C ILE A 201 -2.66 -11.87 8.52
N LEU A 202 -3.03 -11.30 7.37
CA LEU A 202 -3.34 -9.87 7.26
C LEU A 202 -4.58 -9.49 8.08
N ASP A 203 -5.62 -10.34 8.08
CA ASP A 203 -6.84 -10.12 8.87
C ASP A 203 -6.60 -10.23 10.38
N ALA A 204 -5.63 -11.05 10.80
CA ALA A 204 -5.25 -11.19 12.20
C ALA A 204 -4.45 -9.98 12.74
N VAL A 205 -3.88 -9.14 11.86
CA VAL A 205 -3.20 -7.90 12.29
C VAL A 205 -4.23 -6.92 12.80
N PRO A 206 -4.03 -6.30 13.99
CA PRO A 206 -4.94 -5.28 14.52
C PRO A 206 -5.09 -4.10 13.55
N GLY A 207 -6.30 -3.83 13.12
CA GLY A 207 -6.62 -2.80 12.13
C GLY A 207 -8.02 -2.22 12.32
N SER A 208 -8.53 -1.55 11.31
CA SER A 208 -9.84 -0.89 11.33
C SER A 208 -10.97 -1.76 10.76
#